data_57a191d056a75e8324011fab3bbacbdc
#
_entry.id   57a191d056a75e8324011fab3bbacbdc
#
_cell.length_a   1.000
_cell.length_b   1.000
_cell.length_c   1.000
_cell.angle_alpha   90.00
_cell.angle_beta   90.00
_cell.angle_gamma   90.00
#
_symmetry.space_group_name_H-M   'P 1'
#
loop_
_entity.id
_entity.type
_entity.pdbx_description
1 polymer ?
#
loop_
_entity_poly.entity_id
_entity_poly.type
_entity_poly.pdbx_seq_one_letter_code
_entity_poly.pdbx_strand_id
1 'polypeptide(L)'
;MNDGATALHEHERLGIHLPPGGHIDRDELPHEAALREVREETGLDADLIAECADVETPNGRPLPEPAHLMLHDINVHPDGSVGHQHIDHLYYARVPHRRIVPDGDDEADATNWAWYTPTELHASDFDADVVELGREAIETVMDAR
;
A
#
# COMPACT_ATOMS: atom_id res chain seq x y z
N MET A 1 -3.96 -5.91 5.50
CA MET A 1 -4.77 -7.13 5.29
C MET A 1 -5.29 -7.64 6.62
N ASN A 2 -6.52 -8.11 6.66
CA ASN A 2 -7.11 -8.74 7.84
C ASN A 2 -8.15 -9.77 7.40
N ASP A 3 -8.10 -11.00 7.94
CA ASP A 3 -9.07 -12.08 7.71
C ASP A 3 -9.50 -12.28 6.23
N GLY A 4 -8.53 -12.36 5.32
CA GLY A 4 -8.78 -12.61 3.90
C GLY A 4 -9.37 -11.44 3.11
N ALA A 5 -9.20 -10.21 3.60
CA ALA A 5 -9.59 -9.00 2.87
C ALA A 5 -8.50 -7.92 2.93
N THR A 6 -8.47 -7.07 1.91
CA THR A 6 -7.64 -5.86 1.84
C THR A 6 -8.48 -4.61 1.96
N ALA A 7 -7.92 -3.55 2.54
CA ALA A 7 -8.55 -2.24 2.60
C ALA A 7 -8.11 -1.38 1.41
N LEU A 8 -9.07 -0.76 0.76
CA LEU A 8 -8.86 0.26 -0.27
C LEU A 8 -9.75 1.46 0.02
N HIS A 9 -9.30 2.64 -0.38
CA HIS A 9 -10.12 3.84 -0.35
C HIS A 9 -10.39 4.38 -1.75
N GLU A 10 -11.55 4.98 -1.93
CA GLU A 10 -11.86 5.74 -3.14
C GLU A 10 -11.21 7.12 -3.06
N HIS A 11 -10.39 7.45 -4.06
CA HIS A 11 -9.80 8.78 -4.17
C HIS A 11 -10.84 9.76 -4.71
N GLU A 12 -11.29 10.70 -3.88
CA GLU A 12 -12.44 11.61 -4.17
C GLU A 12 -12.36 12.34 -5.52
N ARG A 13 -11.14 12.75 -5.92
CA ARG A 13 -10.95 13.53 -7.15
C ARG A 13 -10.81 12.69 -8.40
N LEU A 14 -10.29 11.47 -8.28
CA LEU A 14 -9.93 10.62 -9.42
C LEU A 14 -10.93 9.47 -9.61
N GLY A 15 -11.72 9.13 -8.58
CA GLY A 15 -12.65 8.01 -8.61
C GLY A 15 -11.98 6.64 -8.73
N ILE A 16 -10.67 6.57 -8.42
CA ILE A 16 -9.90 5.32 -8.42
C ILE A 16 -9.77 4.77 -7.01
N HIS A 17 -9.59 3.47 -6.89
CA HIS A 17 -9.39 2.80 -5.61
C HIS A 17 -7.91 2.55 -5.38
N LEU A 18 -7.43 2.94 -4.19
CA LEU A 18 -6.03 2.88 -3.81
C LEU A 18 -5.85 2.22 -2.44
N PRO A 19 -4.76 1.48 -2.23
CA PRO A 19 -4.32 1.09 -0.88
C PRO A 19 -3.80 2.31 -0.12
N PRO A 20 -3.59 2.19 1.21
CA PRO A 20 -2.94 3.25 1.96
C PRO A 20 -1.50 3.48 1.46
N GLY A 21 -1.08 4.73 1.41
CA GLY A 21 0.26 5.08 0.98
C GLY A 21 0.47 6.57 0.73
N GLY A 22 1.73 6.97 0.67
CA GLY A 22 2.14 8.36 0.46
C GLY A 22 3.63 8.49 0.21
N HIS A 23 4.12 9.71 0.28
CA HIS A 23 5.52 10.02 0.03
C HIS A 23 6.43 9.56 1.18
N ILE A 24 7.63 9.16 0.82
CA ILE A 24 8.71 8.90 1.78
C ILE A 24 9.29 10.24 2.21
N ASP A 25 9.30 10.53 3.50
CA ASP A 25 9.88 11.74 4.04
C ASP A 25 11.42 11.72 3.93
N ARG A 26 12.04 12.91 4.02
CA ARG A 26 13.48 13.07 3.75
C ARG A 26 14.40 12.16 4.55
N ASP A 27 14.07 11.92 5.81
CA ASP A 27 14.90 11.15 6.73
C ASP A 27 14.24 9.81 7.14
N GLU A 28 13.34 9.29 6.28
CA GLU A 28 12.54 8.10 6.51
C GLU A 28 12.93 6.98 5.53
N LEU A 29 12.86 5.74 5.97
CA LEU A 29 13.06 4.57 5.12
C LEU A 29 11.73 4.16 4.45
N PRO A 30 11.76 3.53 3.25
CA PRO A 30 10.53 3.18 2.53
C PRO A 30 9.52 2.36 3.33
N HIS A 31 9.97 1.37 4.10
CA HIS A 31 9.08 0.55 4.93
C HIS A 31 8.53 1.30 6.16
N GLU A 32 9.28 2.27 6.68
CA GLU A 32 8.81 3.15 7.76
C GLU A 32 7.71 4.07 7.25
N ALA A 33 7.90 4.65 6.04
CA ALA A 33 6.87 5.45 5.37
C ALA A 33 5.58 4.64 5.17
N ALA A 34 5.69 3.40 4.68
CA ALA A 34 4.52 2.55 4.48
C ALA A 34 3.74 2.30 5.77
N LEU A 35 4.43 2.04 6.89
CA LEU A 35 3.79 1.84 8.18
C LEU A 35 3.16 3.13 8.74
N ARG A 36 3.85 4.26 8.58
CA ARG A 36 3.32 5.59 8.99
C ARG A 36 2.05 5.92 8.22
N GLU A 37 2.04 5.78 6.89
CA GLU A 37 0.87 6.06 6.06
C GLU A 37 -0.33 5.15 6.43
N VAL A 38 -0.11 3.87 6.64
CA VAL A 38 -1.18 2.99 7.15
C VAL A 38 -1.74 3.51 8.46
N ARG A 39 -0.88 3.95 9.40
CA ARG A 39 -1.31 4.49 10.69
C ARG A 39 -2.10 5.79 10.54
N GLU A 40 -1.59 6.74 9.76
CA GLU A 40 -2.23 8.04 9.56
C GLU A 40 -3.58 7.91 8.85
N GLU A 41 -3.62 7.17 7.74
CA GLU A 41 -4.81 7.03 6.91
C GLU A 41 -5.88 6.09 7.50
N THR A 42 -5.49 5.10 8.31
CA THR A 42 -6.43 4.09 8.80
C THR A 42 -6.56 4.00 10.33
N GLY A 43 -5.61 4.57 11.06
CA GLY A 43 -5.50 4.41 12.52
C GLY A 43 -5.09 3.01 12.97
N LEU A 44 -4.61 2.17 12.04
CA LEU A 44 -4.25 0.78 12.32
C LEU A 44 -2.73 0.62 12.44
N ASP A 45 -2.29 -0.11 13.44
CA ASP A 45 -0.90 -0.59 13.54
C ASP A 45 -0.73 -1.82 12.67
N ALA A 46 0.19 -1.77 11.73
CA ALA A 46 0.42 -2.83 10.77
C ALA A 46 1.72 -3.58 11.03
N ASP A 47 1.67 -4.90 10.86
CA ASP A 47 2.85 -5.77 10.84
C ASP A 47 3.23 -6.09 9.40
N LEU A 48 4.44 -5.70 8.99
CA LEU A 48 4.97 -5.97 7.66
C LEU A 48 5.17 -7.47 7.45
N ILE A 49 4.75 -7.94 6.28
CA ILE A 49 5.06 -9.27 5.78
C ILE A 49 6.10 -9.09 4.68
N ALA A 50 7.36 -9.07 5.07
CA ALA A 50 8.49 -8.84 4.17
C ALA A 50 9.72 -9.65 4.63
N GLU A 51 10.51 -10.08 3.67
CA GLU A 51 11.79 -10.70 3.94
C GLU A 51 12.91 -9.66 4.00
N CYS A 52 14.00 -10.00 4.68
CA CYS A 52 15.25 -9.26 4.63
C CYS A 52 16.34 -10.17 4.08
N ALA A 53 17.22 -9.63 3.27
CA ALA A 53 18.40 -10.40 2.81
C ALA A 53 19.27 -10.83 3.99
N ASP A 54 19.78 -12.06 3.95
CA ASP A 54 20.75 -12.57 4.93
C ASP A 54 22.18 -12.18 4.51
N VAL A 55 22.49 -10.89 4.69
CA VAL A 55 23.79 -10.31 4.33
C VAL A 55 24.33 -9.49 5.49
N GLU A 56 25.55 -9.84 5.92
CA GLU A 56 26.29 -9.04 6.88
C GLU A 56 27.11 -7.94 6.15
N THR A 57 27.04 -6.72 6.66
CA THR A 57 27.83 -5.59 6.16
C THR A 57 28.39 -4.74 7.31
N PRO A 58 29.64 -4.26 7.21
CA PRO A 58 30.28 -3.53 8.31
C PRO A 58 29.58 -2.23 8.71
N ASN A 59 28.97 -1.52 7.74
CA ASN A 59 28.41 -0.19 7.92
C ASN A 59 26.97 -0.07 7.39
N GLY A 60 26.24 -1.17 7.35
CA GLY A 60 24.87 -1.18 6.85
C GLY A 60 24.07 -2.34 7.44
N ARG A 61 22.84 -2.44 7.01
CA ARG A 61 21.95 -3.56 7.31
C ARG A 61 21.00 -3.78 6.13
N PRO A 62 20.54 -5.00 5.89
CA PRO A 62 19.44 -5.23 4.97
C PRO A 62 18.18 -4.54 5.47
N LEU A 63 17.36 -4.11 4.53
CA LEU A 63 16.02 -3.56 4.81
C LEU A 63 14.97 -4.58 4.42
N PRO A 64 13.75 -4.49 4.97
CA PRO A 64 12.62 -5.25 4.47
C PRO A 64 12.43 -5.01 2.97
N GLU A 65 12.38 -6.09 2.21
CA GLU A 65 12.23 -6.01 0.76
C GLU A 65 10.77 -5.68 0.42
N PRO A 66 10.50 -4.71 -0.48
CA PRO A 66 9.15 -4.52 -0.99
C PRO A 66 8.72 -5.74 -1.81
N ALA A 67 7.45 -6.08 -1.75
CA ALA A 67 6.89 -7.13 -2.61
C ALA A 67 7.03 -6.77 -4.09
N HIS A 68 6.85 -5.49 -4.41
CA HIS A 68 7.07 -4.94 -5.75
C HIS A 68 7.73 -3.57 -5.70
N LEU A 69 8.52 -3.29 -6.72
CA LEU A 69 9.07 -1.97 -7.03
C LEU A 69 8.52 -1.56 -8.39
N MET A 70 7.73 -0.50 -8.43
CA MET A 70 6.97 -0.09 -9.61
C MET A 70 7.27 1.34 -10.02
N LEU A 71 7.20 1.62 -11.32
CA LEU A 71 7.29 2.97 -11.87
C LEU A 71 5.94 3.38 -12.44
N HIS A 72 5.40 4.48 -11.95
CA HIS A 72 4.15 5.07 -12.44
C HIS A 72 4.38 6.43 -13.08
N ASP A 73 3.85 6.61 -14.30
CA ASP A 73 3.79 7.89 -14.97
C ASP A 73 2.57 8.66 -14.46
N ILE A 74 2.81 9.75 -13.73
CA ILE A 74 1.74 10.52 -13.07
C ILE A 74 1.23 11.65 -13.95
N ASN A 75 2.13 12.34 -14.63
CA ASN A 75 1.79 13.43 -15.53
C ASN A 75 2.35 13.17 -16.92
N VAL A 76 1.48 12.75 -17.83
CA VAL A 76 1.83 12.53 -19.24
C VAL A 76 1.23 13.66 -20.07
N HIS A 77 2.10 14.40 -20.77
CA HIS A 77 1.70 15.50 -21.65
C HIS A 77 1.08 14.99 -22.95
N PRO A 78 0.32 15.82 -23.68
CA PRO A 78 -0.32 15.41 -24.95
C PRO A 78 0.66 14.93 -26.03
N ASP A 79 1.93 15.35 -25.98
CA ASP A 79 3.00 14.91 -26.88
C ASP A 79 3.66 13.59 -26.48
N GLY A 80 3.18 12.98 -25.37
CA GLY A 80 3.71 11.73 -24.82
C GLY A 80 4.92 11.91 -23.91
N SER A 81 5.39 13.12 -23.68
CA SER A 81 6.45 13.37 -22.69
C SER A 81 5.93 13.22 -21.26
N VAL A 82 6.77 12.67 -20.38
CA VAL A 82 6.42 12.45 -18.98
C VAL A 82 7.01 13.56 -18.12
N GLY A 83 6.13 14.30 -17.43
CA GLY A 83 6.52 15.41 -16.55
C GLY A 83 6.78 15.00 -15.11
N HIS A 84 6.17 13.91 -14.65
CA HIS A 84 6.28 13.43 -13.28
C HIS A 84 6.09 11.93 -13.20
N GLN A 85 6.96 11.25 -12.44
CA GLN A 85 6.92 9.80 -12.21
C GLN A 85 7.04 9.50 -10.71
N HIS A 86 6.45 8.40 -10.28
CA HIS A 86 6.66 7.83 -8.96
C HIS A 86 7.37 6.48 -9.06
N ILE A 87 8.31 6.24 -8.16
CA ILE A 87 8.84 4.90 -7.87
C ILE A 87 8.17 4.44 -6.58
N ASP A 88 7.30 3.46 -6.69
CA ASP A 88 6.53 2.95 -5.58
C ASP A 88 7.17 1.68 -4.99
N HIS A 89 7.40 1.71 -3.68
CA HIS A 89 7.80 0.56 -2.89
C HIS A 89 6.53 -0.05 -2.29
N LEU A 90 6.04 -1.13 -2.86
CA LEU A 90 4.82 -1.79 -2.41
C LEU A 90 5.13 -2.84 -1.35
N TYR A 91 4.49 -2.72 -0.19
CA TYR A 91 4.61 -3.66 0.92
C TYR A 91 3.28 -4.32 1.24
N TYR A 92 3.31 -5.55 1.71
CA TYR A 92 2.17 -6.22 2.26
C TYR A 92 2.24 -6.24 3.77
N ALA A 93 1.11 -5.99 4.43
CA ALA A 93 1.07 -5.89 5.87
C ALA A 93 -0.22 -6.47 6.46
N ARG A 94 -0.11 -7.04 7.65
CA ARG A 94 -1.24 -7.51 8.45
C ARG A 94 -1.64 -6.44 9.45
N VAL A 95 -2.95 -6.27 9.65
CA VAL A 95 -3.49 -5.41 10.70
C VAL A 95 -4.38 -6.23 11.66
N PRO A 96 -4.51 -5.82 12.93
CA PRO A 96 -5.17 -6.62 13.95
C PRO A 96 -6.70 -6.67 13.81
N HIS A 97 -7.30 -5.69 13.16
CA HIS A 97 -8.75 -5.59 12.98
C HIS A 97 -9.11 -4.70 11.78
N ARG A 98 -10.41 -4.64 11.44
CA ARG A 98 -10.92 -3.88 10.27
C ARG A 98 -11.49 -2.51 10.61
N ARG A 99 -11.44 -2.07 11.85
CA ARG A 99 -12.00 -0.77 12.25
C ARG A 99 -11.05 0.35 11.83
N ILE A 100 -11.43 1.12 10.82
CA ILE A 100 -10.66 2.26 10.32
C ILE A 100 -11.11 3.52 11.04
N VAL A 101 -10.15 4.23 11.65
CA VAL A 101 -10.31 5.53 12.29
C VAL A 101 -9.04 6.33 11.96
N PRO A 102 -9.05 7.13 10.89
CA PRO A 102 -7.88 7.91 10.49
C PRO A 102 -7.31 8.72 11.66
N ASP A 103 -5.99 8.77 11.75
CA ASP A 103 -5.24 9.42 12.85
C ASP A 103 -4.44 10.65 12.36
N GLY A 104 -4.26 10.78 11.05
CA GLY A 104 -3.60 11.93 10.42
C GLY A 104 -4.52 13.13 10.25
N ASP A 105 -3.89 14.31 10.12
CA ASP A 105 -4.58 15.53 9.74
C ASP A 105 -4.83 15.51 8.21
N ASP A 106 -6.00 15.95 7.77
CA ASP A 106 -6.40 16.04 6.36
C ASP A 106 -6.52 14.67 5.62
N GLU A 107 -6.68 13.56 6.36
CA GLU A 107 -6.88 12.25 5.77
C GLU A 107 -8.30 12.05 5.20
N ALA A 108 -8.42 11.09 4.28
CA ALA A 108 -9.72 10.70 3.75
C ALA A 108 -10.64 10.18 4.86
N ASP A 109 -11.92 10.55 4.80
CA ASP A 109 -12.92 10.09 5.76
C ASP A 109 -12.98 8.56 5.81
N ALA A 110 -13.20 8.01 7.00
CA ALA A 110 -13.33 6.57 7.21
C ALA A 110 -14.38 5.92 6.32
N THR A 111 -15.41 6.68 5.89
CA THR A 111 -16.48 6.21 5.00
C THR A 111 -16.00 5.97 3.56
N ASN A 112 -14.85 6.51 3.16
CA ASN A 112 -14.25 6.27 1.85
C ASN A 112 -13.48 4.94 1.78
N TRP A 113 -13.27 4.29 2.92
CA TRP A 113 -12.59 3.01 3.03
C TRP A 113 -13.57 1.84 3.00
N ALA A 114 -13.18 0.78 2.30
CA ALA A 114 -13.88 -0.50 2.36
C ALA A 114 -12.89 -1.68 2.32
N TRP A 115 -13.35 -2.82 2.80
CA TRP A 115 -12.60 -4.07 2.80
C TRP A 115 -13.11 -4.97 1.68
N TYR A 116 -12.18 -5.52 0.91
CA TYR A 116 -12.47 -6.33 -0.27
C TYR A 116 -11.82 -7.69 -0.15
N THR A 117 -12.63 -8.71 -0.33
CA THR A 117 -12.19 -10.12 -0.49
C THR A 117 -11.69 -10.34 -1.92
N PRO A 118 -10.95 -11.45 -2.21
CA PRO A 118 -10.53 -11.76 -3.58
C PRO A 118 -11.70 -11.86 -4.57
N THR A 119 -12.86 -12.34 -4.14
CA THR A 119 -14.06 -12.43 -4.98
C THR A 119 -14.63 -11.04 -5.30
N GLU A 120 -14.68 -10.15 -4.33
CA GLU A 120 -15.14 -8.77 -4.51
C GLU A 120 -14.18 -7.96 -5.40
N LEU A 121 -12.85 -8.13 -5.22
CA LEU A 121 -11.86 -7.53 -6.11
C LEU A 121 -12.05 -8.00 -7.55
N HIS A 122 -12.24 -9.31 -7.76
CA HIS A 122 -12.43 -9.87 -9.10
C HIS A 122 -13.75 -9.41 -9.77
N ALA A 123 -14.77 -9.16 -8.98
CA ALA A 123 -16.07 -8.69 -9.47
C ALA A 123 -16.16 -7.16 -9.64
N SER A 124 -15.13 -6.42 -9.20
CA SER A 124 -15.06 -4.96 -9.30
C SER A 124 -14.70 -4.50 -10.71
N ASP A 125 -14.86 -3.20 -10.95
CA ASP A 125 -14.36 -2.47 -12.13
C ASP A 125 -13.07 -1.70 -11.82
N PHE A 126 -12.35 -2.10 -10.78
CA PHE A 126 -11.07 -1.50 -10.41
C PHE A 126 -9.99 -1.76 -11.45
N ASP A 127 -8.96 -0.91 -11.44
CA ASP A 127 -7.81 -1.11 -12.31
C ASP A 127 -7.19 -2.51 -12.10
N ALA A 128 -6.70 -3.12 -13.17
CA ALA A 128 -6.25 -4.50 -13.16
C ALA A 128 -5.12 -4.77 -12.16
N ASP A 129 -4.21 -3.81 -11.97
CA ASP A 129 -3.12 -3.86 -10.99
C ASP A 129 -3.65 -3.84 -9.55
N VAL A 130 -4.67 -3.04 -9.26
CA VAL A 130 -5.32 -3.00 -7.93
C VAL A 130 -5.93 -4.37 -7.60
N VAL A 131 -6.60 -4.98 -8.57
CA VAL A 131 -7.20 -6.33 -8.41
C VAL A 131 -6.12 -7.39 -8.19
N GLU A 132 -5.10 -7.41 -9.03
CA GLU A 132 -4.03 -8.41 -8.98
C GLU A 132 -3.21 -8.30 -7.71
N LEU A 133 -2.70 -7.11 -7.41
CA LEU A 133 -1.89 -6.84 -6.22
C LEU A 133 -2.70 -7.02 -4.91
N GLY A 134 -3.96 -6.63 -4.92
CA GLY A 134 -4.84 -6.84 -3.76
C GLY A 134 -5.06 -8.33 -3.45
N ARG A 135 -5.23 -9.17 -4.48
CA ARG A 135 -5.35 -10.62 -4.31
C ARG A 135 -4.05 -11.25 -3.83
N GLU A 136 -2.92 -10.90 -4.47
CA GLU A 136 -1.59 -11.37 -4.07
C GLU A 136 -1.28 -11.01 -2.61
N ALA A 137 -1.60 -9.79 -2.22
CA ALA A 137 -1.43 -9.33 -0.84
C ALA A 137 -2.22 -10.16 0.17
N ILE A 138 -3.46 -10.50 -0.14
CA ILE A 138 -4.29 -11.35 0.72
C ILE A 138 -3.68 -12.74 0.84
N GLU A 139 -3.29 -13.37 -0.26
CA GLU A 139 -2.67 -14.69 -0.29
C GLU A 139 -1.36 -14.69 0.52
N THR A 140 -0.46 -13.74 0.27
CA THR A 140 0.83 -13.62 0.98
C THR A 140 0.65 -13.46 2.48
N VAL A 141 -0.26 -12.58 2.92
CA VAL A 141 -0.50 -12.35 4.36
C VAL A 141 -1.19 -13.54 5.03
N MET A 142 -2.04 -14.27 4.31
CA MET A 142 -2.66 -15.49 4.85
C MET A 142 -1.66 -16.63 5.00
N ASP A 143 -0.70 -16.75 4.11
CA ASP A 143 0.31 -17.82 4.13
C ASP A 143 1.44 -17.53 5.14
N ALA A 144 1.69 -16.28 5.45
CA ALA A 144 2.63 -15.85 6.47
C ALA A 144 2.05 -16.03 7.89
N ARG A 145 2.21 -17.21 8.44
CA ARG A 145 1.72 -17.57 9.80
C ARG A 145 2.85 -17.56 10.82
#